data_92a48d48227dfde96e55db4e88e9db00
#
_entry.id   92a48d48227dfde96e55db4e88e9db00
#
_cell.length_a   1.000
_cell.length_b   1.000
_cell.length_c   1.000
_cell.angle_alpha   90.00
_cell.angle_beta   90.00
_cell.angle_gamma   90.00
#
_symmetry.space_group_name_H-M   'P 1'
#
loop_
_entity.id
_entity.type
_entity.pdbx_description
1 polymer ?
#
loop_
_entity_poly.entity_id
_entity_poly.type
_entity_poly.pdbx_seq_one_letter_code
_entity_poly.pdbx_strand_id
1 'polypeptide(L)'
;MGSAGESPIRFGFVTPYFQGLDWARHCEVSGADLITCGEGPTVFDDPTLSLALYAEATTRVRLGPSVTAPGLPHPAVLANTYSTLQKLSGGRAYLGIGTGDLSLIQIGERPYRLDAFLEYALAVRGLCAGEEVTYGGKPLKLEWTAGPVPLWFGADAPRALGLAGQHADGVIVGQAFHPDIVEHVRQHVGAGAAAAGRSLDDDIEIWYVLRALVTDEEHGAIRIDGLDEYAARQTFFLWRMAGKPERSELAAELARRKGLTIDDDVAERLSGFTADYDEALAFNSKHNVHLLERYGLTDWAGRLFYKSGPLEQVVAQVGELVAAGATNFLVPFMVGDTTKGVDQTAELFTALRASRAAA
;
A
#
# COMPACT_ATOMS: atom_id res chain seq x y z
N MET A 1 19.91 -5.66 30.06
CA MET A 1 18.99 -4.69 29.52
C MET A 1 19.68 -4.12 28.31
N GLY A 2 19.45 -4.72 27.14
CA GLY A 2 19.91 -4.19 25.86
C GLY A 2 18.99 -3.03 25.52
N SER A 3 19.55 -1.90 25.07
CA SER A 3 18.79 -0.81 24.47
C SER A 3 17.91 -1.41 23.38
N ALA A 4 16.62 -1.19 23.45
CA ALA A 4 15.72 -1.49 22.33
C ALA A 4 16.23 -0.64 21.15
N GLY A 5 17.01 -1.26 20.26
CA GLY A 5 17.50 -0.61 19.06
C GLY A 5 16.30 -0.16 18.24
N GLU A 6 16.27 1.11 17.85
CA GLU A 6 15.22 1.62 16.99
C GLU A 6 15.11 0.78 15.72
N SER A 7 13.89 0.40 15.34
CA SER A 7 13.67 -0.37 14.13
C SER A 7 14.22 0.38 12.90
N PRO A 8 14.95 -0.28 12.00
CA PRO A 8 15.53 0.37 10.84
C PRO A 8 14.43 0.91 9.91
N ILE A 9 14.66 2.07 9.31
CA ILE A 9 13.77 2.60 8.28
C ILE A 9 14.04 1.80 6.99
N ARG A 10 12.99 1.17 6.45
CA ARG A 10 13.04 0.34 5.25
C ARG A 10 12.17 0.94 4.14
N PHE A 11 12.51 0.66 2.90
CA PHE A 11 11.70 1.05 1.76
C PHE A 11 11.62 -0.04 0.69
N GLY A 12 10.59 0.03 -0.12
CA GLY A 12 10.39 -0.84 -1.27
C GLY A 12 9.56 -0.14 -2.32
N PHE A 13 9.38 -0.81 -3.44
CA PHE A 13 8.70 -0.26 -4.61
C PHE A 13 7.43 -1.02 -4.94
N VAL A 14 6.39 -0.27 -5.33
CA VAL A 14 5.17 -0.82 -5.93
C VAL A 14 5.17 -0.49 -7.41
N THR A 15 5.08 -1.49 -8.25
CA THR A 15 4.91 -1.28 -9.69
C THR A 15 3.67 -2.00 -10.21
N PRO A 16 2.84 -1.35 -11.05
CA PRO A 16 1.71 -2.00 -11.71
C PRO A 16 2.10 -2.70 -13.00
N TYR A 17 3.31 -2.42 -13.54
CA TYR A 17 3.79 -2.96 -14.81
C TYR A 17 5.17 -3.56 -14.65
N PHE A 18 5.49 -4.53 -15.51
CA PHE A 18 6.83 -5.10 -15.59
C PHE A 18 7.85 -4.05 -16.07
N GLN A 19 8.81 -3.74 -15.22
CA GLN A 19 9.82 -2.70 -15.46
C GLN A 19 11.13 -3.25 -16.05
N GLY A 20 11.22 -4.55 -16.27
CA GLY A 20 12.44 -5.23 -16.72
C GLY A 20 13.31 -5.75 -15.59
N LEU A 21 14.21 -6.67 -15.93
CA LEU A 21 15.09 -7.33 -14.96
C LEU A 21 16.15 -6.39 -14.39
N ASP A 22 16.67 -5.49 -15.23
CA ASP A 22 17.70 -4.54 -14.82
C ASP A 22 17.15 -3.51 -13.84
N TRP A 23 15.88 -3.13 -13.99
CA TRP A 23 15.21 -2.28 -13.00
C TRP A 23 15.13 -2.98 -11.63
N ALA A 24 14.76 -4.26 -11.58
CA ALA A 24 14.68 -5.00 -10.32
C ALA A 24 16.06 -5.12 -9.66
N ARG A 25 17.11 -5.39 -10.43
CA ARG A 25 18.49 -5.38 -9.94
C ARG A 25 18.89 -4.00 -9.40
N HIS A 26 18.51 -2.94 -10.11
CA HIS A 26 18.78 -1.57 -9.70
C HIS A 26 18.08 -1.22 -8.38
N CYS A 27 16.81 -1.61 -8.21
CA CYS A 27 16.11 -1.46 -6.93
C CYS A 27 16.87 -2.15 -5.78
N GLU A 28 17.32 -3.38 -5.98
CA GLU A 28 18.06 -4.13 -4.96
C GLU A 28 19.39 -3.47 -4.61
N VAL A 29 20.17 -3.04 -5.62
CA VAL A 29 21.47 -2.35 -5.43
C VAL A 29 21.29 -1.00 -4.75
N SER A 30 20.21 -0.29 -5.04
CA SER A 30 19.87 1.00 -4.41
C SER A 30 19.36 0.86 -2.95
N GLY A 31 19.31 -0.36 -2.42
CA GLY A 31 19.00 -0.61 -1.02
C GLY A 31 17.54 -0.84 -0.71
N ALA A 32 16.70 -1.09 -1.71
CA ALA A 32 15.32 -1.51 -1.47
C ALA A 32 15.25 -2.85 -0.72
N ASP A 33 14.26 -2.98 0.15
CA ASP A 33 13.99 -4.19 0.92
C ASP A 33 12.87 -5.03 0.28
N LEU A 34 12.05 -4.41 -0.58
CA LEU A 34 10.83 -5.00 -1.13
C LEU A 34 10.57 -4.50 -2.55
N ILE A 35 10.18 -5.43 -3.44
CA ILE A 35 9.56 -5.13 -4.74
C ILE A 35 8.20 -5.79 -4.75
N THR A 36 7.16 -5.03 -5.03
CA THR A 36 5.79 -5.53 -5.06
C THR A 36 5.07 -5.09 -6.31
N CYS A 37 4.15 -5.93 -6.79
CA CYS A 37 3.34 -5.66 -7.96
C CYS A 37 1.88 -5.42 -7.56
N GLY A 38 1.28 -4.36 -8.10
CA GLY A 38 -0.16 -4.14 -8.00
C GLY A 38 -0.93 -5.16 -8.83
N GLU A 39 -2.14 -5.50 -8.40
CA GLU A 39 -3.04 -6.34 -9.17
C GLU A 39 -4.27 -5.55 -9.62
N GLY A 40 -4.51 -5.57 -10.92
CA GLY A 40 -5.66 -4.95 -11.56
C GLY A 40 -5.89 -5.60 -12.92
N PRO A 41 -6.76 -6.63 -13.01
CA PRO A 41 -6.85 -7.51 -14.16
C PRO A 41 -7.11 -6.84 -15.53
N THR A 42 -7.65 -5.61 -15.51
CA THR A 42 -7.97 -4.88 -16.74
C THR A 42 -7.02 -3.73 -17.03
N VAL A 43 -6.10 -3.41 -16.13
CA VAL A 43 -5.25 -2.21 -16.22
C VAL A 43 -3.77 -2.46 -15.97
N PHE A 44 -3.40 -3.55 -15.30
CA PHE A 44 -2.02 -3.85 -14.91
C PHE A 44 -1.55 -5.16 -15.55
N ASP A 45 -0.25 -5.33 -15.62
CA ASP A 45 0.35 -6.62 -15.98
C ASP A 45 0.06 -7.66 -14.88
N ASP A 46 0.11 -8.95 -15.27
CA ASP A 46 -0.04 -10.04 -14.30
C ASP A 46 1.08 -9.97 -13.25
N PRO A 47 0.75 -9.77 -11.96
CA PRO A 47 1.75 -9.60 -10.92
C PRO A 47 2.60 -10.86 -10.70
N THR A 48 2.03 -12.04 -10.92
CA THR A 48 2.70 -13.31 -10.65
C THR A 48 3.83 -13.55 -11.64
N LEU A 49 3.60 -13.24 -12.93
CA LEU A 49 4.62 -13.36 -13.97
C LEU A 49 5.76 -12.37 -13.72
N SER A 50 5.44 -11.14 -13.41
CA SER A 50 6.43 -10.11 -13.08
C SER A 50 7.27 -10.48 -11.86
N LEU A 51 6.62 -10.94 -10.77
CA LEU A 51 7.29 -11.37 -9.53
C LEU A 51 8.19 -12.58 -9.73
N ALA A 52 7.81 -13.55 -10.57
CA ALA A 52 8.66 -14.70 -10.90
C ALA A 52 9.94 -14.27 -11.61
N LEU A 53 9.84 -13.33 -12.56
CA LEU A 53 11.00 -12.77 -13.25
C LEU A 53 11.88 -11.93 -12.32
N TYR A 54 11.30 -11.16 -11.41
CA TYR A 54 12.06 -10.42 -10.40
C TYR A 54 12.74 -11.35 -9.38
N ALA A 55 12.13 -12.49 -9.06
CA ALA A 55 12.74 -13.49 -8.20
C ALA A 55 14.04 -14.05 -8.76
N GLU A 56 14.09 -14.27 -10.08
CA GLU A 56 15.30 -14.68 -10.81
C GLU A 56 16.35 -13.58 -10.91
N ALA A 57 15.90 -12.33 -11.02
CA ALA A 57 16.79 -11.18 -11.21
C ALA A 57 17.45 -10.67 -9.92
N THR A 58 16.93 -11.04 -8.75
CA THR A 58 17.32 -10.49 -7.43
C THR A 58 17.67 -11.60 -6.45
N THR A 59 18.37 -11.24 -5.36
CA THR A 59 18.86 -12.21 -4.37
C THR A 59 18.44 -11.91 -2.93
N ARG A 60 18.03 -10.66 -2.63
CA ARG A 60 17.78 -10.17 -1.28
C ARG A 60 16.38 -9.59 -1.09
N VAL A 61 15.89 -8.80 -2.03
CA VAL A 61 14.58 -8.14 -1.90
C VAL A 61 13.45 -9.15 -1.76
N ARG A 62 12.50 -8.88 -0.89
CA ARG A 62 11.27 -9.66 -0.77
C ARG A 62 10.31 -9.31 -1.89
N LEU A 63 9.49 -10.28 -2.27
CA LEU A 63 8.64 -10.22 -3.45
C LEU A 63 7.21 -10.66 -3.12
N GLY A 64 6.23 -9.90 -3.56
CA GLY A 64 4.82 -10.26 -3.37
C GLY A 64 3.87 -9.24 -3.98
N PRO A 65 2.57 -9.50 -3.99
CA PRO A 65 1.58 -8.58 -4.52
C PRO A 65 1.22 -7.48 -3.49
N SER A 66 0.84 -6.31 -3.98
CA SER A 66 0.31 -5.23 -3.15
C SER A 66 -0.99 -4.67 -3.75
N VAL A 67 -2.14 -5.36 -3.63
CA VAL A 67 -2.36 -6.69 -3.07
C VAL A 67 -3.24 -7.49 -4.04
N THR A 68 -3.22 -8.83 -3.97
CA THR A 68 -4.18 -9.68 -4.68
C THR A 68 -5.52 -9.75 -3.94
N ALA A 69 -6.52 -10.39 -4.53
CA ALA A 69 -7.85 -10.52 -3.96
C ALA A 69 -8.41 -11.94 -4.02
N PRO A 70 -9.27 -12.33 -3.06
CA PRO A 70 -10.11 -13.52 -3.21
C PRO A 70 -10.98 -13.42 -4.46
N GLY A 71 -11.32 -14.58 -5.03
CA GLY A 71 -12.25 -14.64 -6.17
C GLY A 71 -11.60 -14.49 -7.54
N LEU A 72 -10.37 -14.02 -7.64
CA LEU A 72 -9.60 -14.09 -8.87
C LEU A 72 -9.14 -15.54 -9.13
N PRO A 73 -8.30 -16.16 -8.26
CA PRO A 73 -8.06 -17.61 -8.29
C PRO A 73 -8.80 -18.34 -7.15
N HIS A 74 -8.99 -19.65 -7.29
CA HIS A 74 -9.34 -20.51 -6.16
C HIS A 74 -8.20 -20.56 -5.12
N PRO A 75 -8.45 -20.67 -3.78
CA PRO A 75 -7.39 -20.63 -2.76
C PRO A 75 -6.27 -21.68 -2.97
N ALA A 76 -6.60 -22.87 -3.48
CA ALA A 76 -5.58 -23.86 -3.79
C ALA A 76 -4.68 -23.43 -4.97
N VAL A 77 -5.22 -22.72 -5.95
CA VAL A 77 -4.43 -22.17 -7.08
C VAL A 77 -3.52 -21.07 -6.58
N LEU A 78 -4.04 -20.14 -5.75
CA LEU A 78 -3.23 -19.06 -5.17
C LEU A 78 -2.12 -19.61 -4.28
N ALA A 79 -2.43 -20.57 -3.42
CA ALA A 79 -1.44 -21.22 -2.55
C ALA A 79 -0.35 -21.93 -3.36
N ASN A 80 -0.71 -22.65 -4.44
CA ASN A 80 0.27 -23.27 -5.33
C ASN A 80 1.17 -22.24 -6.02
N THR A 81 0.59 -21.12 -6.48
CA THR A 81 1.31 -20.01 -7.10
C THR A 81 2.35 -19.43 -6.15
N TYR A 82 1.96 -19.08 -4.92
CA TYR A 82 2.87 -18.45 -3.95
C TYR A 82 3.85 -19.46 -3.31
N SER A 83 3.50 -20.72 -3.19
CA SER A 83 4.48 -21.78 -2.87
C SER A 83 5.54 -21.92 -3.99
N THR A 84 5.13 -21.78 -5.26
CA THR A 84 6.08 -21.76 -6.38
C THR A 84 7.00 -20.53 -6.32
N LEU A 85 6.44 -19.34 -6.09
CA LEU A 85 7.23 -18.12 -5.94
C LEU A 85 8.18 -18.20 -4.74
N GLN A 86 7.74 -18.79 -3.62
CA GLN A 86 8.58 -19.04 -2.43
C GLN A 86 9.80 -19.89 -2.78
N LYS A 87 9.58 -20.95 -3.58
CA LYS A 87 10.67 -21.81 -4.07
C LYS A 87 11.60 -21.06 -5.02
N LEU A 88 11.06 -20.37 -6.03
CA LEU A 88 11.85 -19.61 -7.03
C LEU A 88 12.68 -18.50 -6.39
N SER A 89 12.12 -17.81 -5.43
CA SER A 89 12.78 -16.71 -4.72
C SER A 89 13.73 -17.16 -3.62
N GLY A 90 13.82 -18.44 -3.30
CA GLY A 90 14.64 -18.94 -2.19
C GLY A 90 14.13 -18.46 -0.81
N GLY A 91 12.83 -18.42 -0.62
CA GLY A 91 12.22 -18.05 0.69
C GLY A 91 11.89 -16.56 0.85
N ARG A 92 11.95 -15.75 -0.21
CA ARG A 92 11.72 -14.29 -0.16
C ARG A 92 10.29 -13.85 -0.53
N ALA A 93 9.39 -14.80 -0.83
CA ALA A 93 8.02 -14.47 -1.18
C ALA A 93 7.20 -14.08 0.06
N TYR A 94 6.19 -13.23 -0.14
CA TYR A 94 5.07 -13.01 0.78
C TYR A 94 3.77 -12.94 -0.03
N LEU A 95 2.63 -13.17 0.61
CA LEU A 95 1.33 -13.04 0.01
C LEU A 95 0.59 -11.82 0.60
N GLY A 96 0.54 -10.74 -0.15
CA GLY A 96 -0.31 -9.59 0.16
C GLY A 96 -1.71 -9.80 -0.40
N ILE A 97 -2.74 -9.76 0.45
CA ILE A 97 -4.13 -9.99 0.04
C ILE A 97 -5.06 -8.96 0.68
N GLY A 98 -6.02 -8.44 -0.10
CA GLY A 98 -7.05 -7.51 0.34
C GLY A 98 -8.45 -7.98 -0.05
N THR A 99 -9.47 -7.20 0.29
CA THR A 99 -10.86 -7.56 -0.01
C THR A 99 -11.24 -7.44 -1.49
N GLY A 100 -10.37 -6.82 -2.33
CA GLY A 100 -10.54 -6.73 -3.78
C GLY A 100 -11.31 -5.50 -4.26
N ASP A 101 -11.24 -4.39 -3.54
CA ASP A 101 -11.96 -3.17 -3.92
C ASP A 101 -11.54 -2.58 -5.28
N LEU A 102 -10.30 -2.78 -5.71
CA LEU A 102 -9.85 -2.39 -7.04
C LEU A 102 -10.03 -3.52 -8.07
N SER A 103 -9.36 -4.65 -7.81
CA SER A 103 -9.26 -5.75 -8.77
C SER A 103 -10.61 -6.40 -9.11
N LEU A 104 -11.52 -6.52 -8.15
CA LEU A 104 -12.84 -7.11 -8.38
C LEU A 104 -13.82 -6.12 -9.02
N ILE A 105 -13.81 -4.85 -8.60
CA ILE A 105 -14.68 -3.82 -9.21
C ILE A 105 -14.40 -3.67 -10.71
N GLN A 106 -13.14 -3.74 -11.12
CA GLN A 106 -12.75 -3.66 -12.54
C GLN A 106 -13.33 -4.77 -13.43
N ILE A 107 -13.63 -5.93 -12.87
CA ILE A 107 -14.23 -7.06 -13.58
C ILE A 107 -15.73 -7.20 -13.32
N GLY A 108 -16.35 -6.18 -12.70
CA GLY A 108 -17.80 -6.15 -12.41
C GLY A 108 -18.22 -6.93 -11.17
N GLU A 109 -17.26 -7.37 -10.36
CA GLU A 109 -17.51 -8.10 -9.12
C GLU A 109 -17.49 -7.17 -7.90
N ARG A 110 -17.95 -7.67 -6.76
CA ARG A 110 -17.96 -6.92 -5.50
C ARG A 110 -16.81 -7.35 -4.59
N PRO A 111 -16.23 -6.40 -3.83
CA PRO A 111 -15.28 -6.74 -2.78
C PRO A 111 -15.84 -7.76 -1.79
N TYR A 112 -15.00 -8.66 -1.34
CA TYR A 112 -15.37 -9.67 -0.36
C TYR A 112 -15.70 -9.05 0.99
N ARG A 113 -16.70 -9.62 1.66
CA ARG A 113 -16.97 -9.32 3.07
C ARG A 113 -15.82 -9.85 3.92
N LEU A 114 -15.54 -9.20 5.04
CA LEU A 114 -14.39 -9.53 5.89
C LEU A 114 -14.39 -10.98 6.40
N ASP A 115 -15.55 -11.57 6.65
CA ASP A 115 -15.70 -12.96 7.06
C ASP A 115 -15.24 -13.94 5.97
N ALA A 116 -15.76 -13.76 4.75
CA ALA A 116 -15.39 -14.59 3.60
C ALA A 116 -13.94 -14.32 3.14
N PHE A 117 -13.47 -13.07 3.24
CA PHE A 117 -12.07 -12.71 3.02
C PHE A 117 -11.14 -13.47 3.97
N LEU A 118 -11.47 -13.49 5.26
CA LEU A 118 -10.66 -14.16 6.29
C LEU A 118 -10.64 -15.68 6.08
N GLU A 119 -11.78 -16.30 5.78
CA GLU A 119 -11.86 -17.73 5.46
C GLU A 119 -10.92 -18.07 4.29
N TYR A 120 -10.98 -17.29 3.20
CA TYR A 120 -10.12 -17.48 2.04
C TYR A 120 -8.64 -17.31 2.38
N ALA A 121 -8.27 -16.22 3.05
CA ALA A 121 -6.88 -15.90 3.37
C ALA A 121 -6.23 -16.95 4.28
N LEU A 122 -6.97 -17.43 5.31
CA LEU A 122 -6.50 -18.48 6.21
C LEU A 122 -6.41 -19.84 5.51
N ALA A 123 -7.32 -20.14 4.58
CA ALA A 123 -7.21 -21.36 3.77
C ALA A 123 -5.93 -21.34 2.92
N VAL A 124 -5.61 -20.19 2.27
CA VAL A 124 -4.35 -20.06 1.51
C VAL A 124 -3.13 -20.22 2.41
N ARG A 125 -3.12 -19.58 3.59
CA ARG A 125 -2.03 -19.72 4.57
C ARG A 125 -1.77 -21.16 4.96
N GLY A 126 -2.81 -21.90 5.38
CA GLY A 126 -2.69 -23.30 5.79
C GLY A 126 -2.21 -24.19 4.64
N LEU A 127 -2.73 -23.97 3.44
CA LEU A 127 -2.27 -24.70 2.24
C LEU A 127 -0.78 -24.44 1.95
N CYS A 128 -0.30 -23.20 2.04
CA CYS A 128 1.11 -22.89 1.87
C CYS A 128 1.98 -23.54 2.97
N ALA A 129 1.44 -23.71 4.17
CA ALA A 129 2.11 -24.41 5.27
C ALA A 129 2.08 -25.94 5.14
N GLY A 130 1.36 -26.50 4.13
CA GLY A 130 1.20 -27.95 3.92
C GLY A 130 0.12 -28.57 4.79
N GLU A 131 -0.73 -27.75 5.39
CA GLU A 131 -1.84 -28.20 6.21
C GLU A 131 -3.03 -28.67 5.35
N GLU A 132 -3.84 -29.57 5.90
CA GLU A 132 -5.18 -29.83 5.39
C GLU A 132 -6.13 -28.76 5.94
N VAL A 133 -6.85 -28.09 5.04
CA VAL A 133 -7.80 -27.04 5.38
C VAL A 133 -9.18 -27.36 4.84
N THR A 134 -10.22 -26.81 5.45
CA THR A 134 -11.59 -26.88 4.90
C THR A 134 -11.93 -25.54 4.25
N TYR A 135 -12.33 -25.54 2.99
CA TYR A 135 -12.80 -24.35 2.29
C TYR A 135 -14.06 -24.67 1.48
N GLY A 136 -15.10 -23.86 1.65
CA GLY A 136 -16.41 -24.13 1.03
C GLY A 136 -16.98 -25.50 1.41
N GLY A 137 -16.70 -25.98 2.63
CA GLY A 137 -17.16 -27.29 3.15
C GLY A 137 -16.41 -28.49 2.59
N LYS A 138 -15.30 -28.31 1.86
CA LYS A 138 -14.50 -29.38 1.28
C LYS A 138 -13.06 -29.37 1.84
N PRO A 139 -12.48 -30.55 2.15
CA PRO A 139 -11.09 -30.64 2.52
C PRO A 139 -10.18 -30.34 1.32
N LEU A 140 -9.13 -29.57 1.55
CA LEU A 140 -8.09 -29.22 0.57
C LEU A 140 -6.72 -29.40 1.19
N LYS A 141 -5.76 -29.86 0.41
CA LYS A 141 -4.36 -29.98 0.77
C LYS A 141 -3.50 -29.80 -0.47
N LEU A 142 -2.34 -29.15 -0.33
CA LEU A 142 -1.30 -29.21 -1.34
C LEU A 142 -0.40 -30.43 -1.08
N GLU A 143 -0.19 -31.26 -2.09
CA GLU A 143 0.71 -32.42 -2.00
C GLU A 143 2.21 -32.03 -1.91
N TRP A 144 2.51 -30.76 -2.21
CA TRP A 144 3.83 -30.18 -2.09
C TRP A 144 3.76 -28.71 -1.66
N THR A 145 4.77 -28.21 -0.97
CA THR A 145 4.93 -26.81 -0.62
C THR A 145 6.42 -26.48 -0.45
N ALA A 146 6.77 -25.22 -0.58
CA ALA A 146 8.12 -24.71 -0.31
C ALA A 146 8.28 -24.20 1.14
N GLY A 147 7.32 -24.49 1.98
CA GLY A 147 7.21 -23.97 3.35
C GLY A 147 6.26 -22.78 3.45
N PRO A 148 6.03 -22.28 4.68
CA PRO A 148 5.12 -21.17 4.94
C PRO A 148 5.46 -19.94 4.11
N VAL A 149 4.42 -19.26 3.61
CA VAL A 149 4.53 -17.96 2.95
C VAL A 149 3.94 -16.92 3.89
N PRO A 150 4.67 -15.88 4.29
CA PRO A 150 4.13 -14.82 5.13
C PRO A 150 2.87 -14.20 4.52
N LEU A 151 1.81 -14.09 5.31
CA LEU A 151 0.50 -13.57 4.89
C LEU A 151 0.36 -12.12 5.32
N TRP A 152 0.19 -11.21 4.38
CA TRP A 152 0.00 -9.79 4.64
C TRP A 152 -1.40 -9.34 4.20
N PHE A 153 -2.01 -8.46 4.99
CA PHE A 153 -3.32 -7.91 4.65
C PHE A 153 -3.21 -6.49 4.12
N GLY A 154 -3.86 -6.21 2.98
CA GLY A 154 -4.16 -4.84 2.57
C GLY A 154 -5.35 -4.31 3.38
N ALA A 155 -5.11 -3.30 4.24
CA ALA A 155 -6.13 -2.82 5.15
C ALA A 155 -5.96 -1.32 5.49
N ASP A 156 -7.06 -0.57 5.45
CA ASP A 156 -7.12 0.84 5.84
C ASP A 156 -8.24 1.11 6.87
N ALA A 157 -9.30 0.28 6.87
CA ALA A 157 -10.46 0.47 7.76
C ALA A 157 -10.25 -0.21 9.13
N PRO A 158 -10.77 0.36 10.24
CA PRO A 158 -10.54 -0.12 11.61
C PRO A 158 -10.75 -1.62 11.81
N ARG A 159 -11.86 -2.16 11.27
CA ARG A 159 -12.17 -3.60 11.40
C ARG A 159 -11.18 -4.50 10.64
N ALA A 160 -10.76 -4.09 9.44
CA ALA A 160 -9.78 -4.83 8.65
C ALA A 160 -8.39 -4.76 9.29
N LEU A 161 -7.99 -3.60 9.83
CA LEU A 161 -6.76 -3.42 10.60
C LEU A 161 -6.75 -4.30 11.86
N GLY A 162 -7.85 -4.38 12.59
CA GLY A 162 -7.98 -5.29 13.74
C GLY A 162 -7.81 -6.76 13.35
N LEU A 163 -8.43 -7.20 12.23
CA LEU A 163 -8.25 -8.56 11.71
C LEU A 163 -6.81 -8.82 11.26
N ALA A 164 -6.16 -7.84 10.64
CA ALA A 164 -4.76 -7.94 10.28
C ALA A 164 -3.88 -8.15 11.51
N GLY A 165 -4.12 -7.40 12.60
CA GLY A 165 -3.44 -7.59 13.88
C GLY A 165 -3.59 -9.00 14.44
N GLN A 166 -4.79 -9.58 14.32
CA GLN A 166 -5.06 -10.93 14.82
C GLN A 166 -4.40 -12.03 13.97
N HIS A 167 -4.35 -11.87 12.66
CA HIS A 167 -4.11 -12.98 11.74
C HIS A 167 -2.95 -12.78 10.77
N ALA A 168 -2.53 -11.57 10.45
CA ALA A 168 -1.51 -11.33 9.44
C ALA A 168 -0.09 -11.25 10.00
N ASP A 169 0.91 -11.56 9.18
CA ASP A 169 2.33 -11.35 9.49
C ASP A 169 2.79 -9.96 9.07
N GLY A 170 2.00 -9.28 8.24
CA GLY A 170 2.21 -7.90 7.85
C GLY A 170 0.94 -7.20 7.37
N VAL A 171 1.01 -5.89 7.29
CA VAL A 171 -0.10 -5.04 6.84
C VAL A 171 0.43 -4.06 5.79
N ILE A 172 -0.28 -3.95 4.67
CA ILE A 172 -0.04 -2.91 3.67
C ILE A 172 -1.14 -1.87 3.78
N VAL A 173 -0.74 -0.64 4.06
CA VAL A 173 -1.63 0.50 4.31
C VAL A 173 -1.55 1.46 3.12
N GLY A 174 -2.67 1.69 2.46
CA GLY A 174 -2.75 2.56 1.29
C GLY A 174 -2.68 4.06 1.60
N GLN A 175 -2.86 4.47 2.85
CA GLN A 175 -3.12 5.84 3.26
C GLN A 175 -2.12 6.36 4.30
N ALA A 176 -0.86 6.58 3.92
CA ALA A 176 0.15 7.12 4.85
C ALA A 176 0.51 8.58 4.55
N PHE A 177 -0.47 9.45 4.45
CA PHE A 177 -0.21 10.85 4.14
C PHE A 177 -0.15 11.76 5.40
N HIS A 178 -0.49 11.27 6.58
CA HIS A 178 -0.50 12.07 7.82
C HIS A 178 -0.08 11.23 9.05
N PRO A 179 0.64 11.82 10.06
CA PRO A 179 1.01 11.13 11.29
C PRO A 179 -0.16 10.48 12.04
N ASP A 180 -1.29 11.17 12.16
CA ASP A 180 -2.48 10.64 12.85
C ASP A 180 -3.02 9.35 12.21
N ILE A 181 -2.82 9.19 10.89
CA ILE A 181 -3.19 7.95 10.20
C ILE A 181 -2.25 6.82 10.62
N VAL A 182 -0.96 7.11 10.75
CA VAL A 182 0.03 6.14 11.25
C VAL A 182 -0.34 5.69 12.66
N GLU A 183 -0.65 6.64 13.54
CA GLU A 183 -1.09 6.36 14.92
C GLU A 183 -2.37 5.54 14.95
N HIS A 184 -3.38 5.93 14.15
CA HIS A 184 -4.65 5.21 14.02
C HIS A 184 -4.45 3.76 13.55
N VAL A 185 -3.63 3.55 12.53
CA VAL A 185 -3.29 2.21 12.02
C VAL A 185 -2.63 1.38 13.10
N ARG A 186 -1.59 1.90 13.74
CA ARG A 186 -0.87 1.21 14.82
C ARG A 186 -1.78 0.86 16.00
N GLN A 187 -2.69 1.76 16.38
CA GLN A 187 -3.66 1.51 17.43
C GLN A 187 -4.58 0.33 17.09
N HIS A 188 -5.16 0.29 15.89
CA HIS A 188 -6.10 -0.77 15.51
C HIS A 188 -5.42 -2.11 15.27
N VAL A 189 -4.26 -2.12 14.61
CA VAL A 189 -3.47 -3.35 14.43
C VAL A 189 -2.99 -3.87 15.78
N GLY A 190 -2.49 -2.99 16.66
CA GLY A 190 -2.02 -3.34 18.00
C GLY A 190 -3.13 -3.89 18.89
N ALA A 191 -4.34 -3.32 18.84
CA ALA A 191 -5.49 -3.84 19.56
C ALA A 191 -5.89 -5.25 19.06
N GLY A 192 -5.85 -5.48 17.73
CA GLY A 192 -6.07 -6.80 17.13
C GLY A 192 -4.99 -7.81 17.55
N ALA A 193 -3.73 -7.43 17.51
CA ALA A 193 -2.59 -8.25 17.92
C ALA A 193 -2.73 -8.67 19.39
N ALA A 194 -2.97 -7.72 20.28
CA ALA A 194 -3.16 -7.98 21.71
C ALA A 194 -4.34 -8.93 21.99
N ALA A 195 -5.44 -8.80 21.27
CA ALA A 195 -6.58 -9.70 21.38
C ALA A 195 -6.26 -11.15 20.97
N ALA A 196 -5.24 -11.34 20.13
CA ALA A 196 -4.74 -12.66 19.71
C ALA A 196 -3.48 -13.12 20.51
N GLY A 197 -3.07 -12.37 21.54
CA GLY A 197 -1.88 -12.67 22.33
C GLY A 197 -0.56 -12.44 21.59
N ARG A 198 -0.57 -11.54 20.58
CA ARG A 198 0.57 -11.19 19.73
C ARG A 198 1.11 -9.80 20.09
N SER A 199 2.35 -9.54 19.73
CA SER A 199 3.01 -8.23 19.82
C SER A 199 2.94 -7.49 18.48
N LEU A 200 2.55 -6.21 18.51
CA LEU A 200 2.56 -5.39 17.30
C LEU A 200 3.98 -5.26 16.72
N ASP A 201 4.94 -4.99 17.59
CA ASP A 201 6.29 -4.61 17.15
C ASP A 201 7.19 -5.82 16.85
N ASP A 202 6.86 -7.00 17.41
CA ASP A 202 7.66 -8.23 17.22
C ASP A 202 7.09 -9.16 16.14
N ASP A 203 5.74 -9.18 15.98
CA ASP A 203 5.06 -10.18 15.15
C ASP A 203 4.48 -9.64 13.85
N ILE A 204 4.41 -8.30 13.68
CA ILE A 204 3.68 -7.70 12.57
C ILE A 204 4.48 -6.57 11.92
N GLU A 205 4.72 -6.67 10.62
CA GLU A 205 5.31 -5.59 9.85
C GLU A 205 4.22 -4.69 9.25
N ILE A 206 4.29 -3.38 9.45
CA ILE A 206 3.38 -2.45 8.79
C ILE A 206 4.15 -1.70 7.71
N TRP A 207 3.66 -1.81 6.46
CA TRP A 207 4.20 -1.13 5.28
C TRP A 207 3.21 -0.06 4.82
N TYR A 208 3.67 1.18 4.75
CA TYR A 208 2.86 2.33 4.40
C TYR A 208 3.14 2.76 2.96
N VAL A 209 2.11 2.86 2.13
CA VAL A 209 2.26 3.40 0.78
C VAL A 209 2.50 4.90 0.88
N LEU A 210 3.70 5.33 0.50
CA LEU A 210 4.18 6.71 0.58
C LEU A 210 4.25 7.32 -0.82
N ARG A 211 3.54 8.41 -1.03
CA ARG A 211 3.71 9.24 -2.22
C ARG A 211 4.63 10.39 -1.90
N ALA A 212 5.87 10.25 -2.33
CA ALA A 212 6.89 11.26 -2.17
C ALA A 212 7.38 11.73 -3.56
N LEU A 213 7.51 13.04 -3.74
CA LEU A 213 7.98 13.66 -4.96
C LEU A 213 9.05 14.70 -4.63
N VAL A 214 10.30 14.36 -4.86
CA VAL A 214 11.42 15.31 -4.71
C VAL A 214 11.46 16.18 -5.96
N THR A 215 11.34 17.50 -5.79
CA THR A 215 11.35 18.49 -6.86
C THR A 215 12.22 19.69 -6.45
N ASP A 216 12.74 20.44 -7.43
CA ASP A 216 13.53 21.65 -7.15
C ASP A 216 12.68 22.87 -6.75
N GLU A 217 11.34 22.76 -6.81
CA GLU A 217 10.40 23.83 -6.52
C GLU A 217 9.89 23.74 -5.08
N GLU A 218 10.12 24.80 -4.30
CA GLU A 218 9.47 24.96 -2.98
C GLU A 218 7.96 24.93 -3.13
N HIS A 219 7.29 23.97 -2.50
CA HIS A 219 5.85 23.76 -2.58
C HIS A 219 5.32 23.70 -4.01
N GLY A 220 6.12 23.16 -4.92
CA GLY A 220 5.77 23.05 -6.32
C GLY A 220 4.35 22.55 -6.45
N ALA A 221 3.48 23.35 -7.07
CA ALA A 221 2.14 22.92 -7.42
C ALA A 221 2.28 21.57 -8.11
N ILE A 222 1.75 20.51 -7.49
CA ILE A 222 1.76 19.20 -8.13
C ILE A 222 0.91 19.36 -9.38
N ARG A 223 1.57 19.31 -10.53
CA ARG A 223 0.89 19.43 -11.82
C ARG A 223 0.05 18.16 -12.00
N ILE A 224 -1.04 18.29 -12.75
CA ILE A 224 -1.93 17.16 -13.00
C ILE A 224 -1.19 15.94 -13.59
N ASP A 225 -0.12 16.15 -14.34
CA ASP A 225 0.71 15.08 -14.91
C ASP A 225 1.47 14.29 -13.82
N GLY A 226 1.73 14.91 -12.66
CA GLY A 226 2.38 14.28 -11.49
C GLY A 226 1.39 13.64 -10.52
N LEU A 227 0.10 13.86 -10.67
CA LEU A 227 -0.92 13.15 -9.92
C LEU A 227 -1.21 11.78 -10.54
N ASP A 228 -1.36 10.79 -9.70
CA ASP A 228 -1.90 9.51 -10.09
C ASP A 228 -3.39 9.40 -9.70
N GLU A 229 -4.04 8.34 -10.16
CA GLU A 229 -5.44 8.04 -9.80
C GLU A 229 -5.65 7.90 -8.28
N TYR A 230 -4.57 7.66 -7.53
CA TYR A 230 -4.63 7.61 -6.09
C TYR A 230 -5.13 8.91 -5.46
N ALA A 231 -4.60 10.08 -5.89
CA ALA A 231 -5.05 11.36 -5.36
C ALA A 231 -6.55 11.59 -5.62
N ALA A 232 -7.02 11.26 -6.82
CA ALA A 232 -8.43 11.34 -7.17
C ALA A 232 -9.28 10.39 -6.29
N ARG A 233 -8.84 9.15 -6.15
CA ARG A 233 -9.52 8.14 -5.35
C ARG A 233 -9.54 8.50 -3.86
N GLN A 234 -8.43 8.99 -3.31
CA GLN A 234 -8.38 9.42 -1.90
C GLN A 234 -9.27 10.65 -1.66
N THR A 235 -9.31 11.59 -2.61
CA THR A 235 -10.23 12.73 -2.55
C THR A 235 -11.70 12.27 -2.52
N PHE A 236 -12.05 11.33 -3.41
CA PHE A 236 -13.38 10.72 -3.45
C PHE A 236 -13.74 10.03 -2.13
N PHE A 237 -12.87 9.15 -1.64
CA PHE A 237 -13.13 8.44 -0.39
C PHE A 237 -13.18 9.35 0.82
N LEU A 238 -12.28 10.33 0.90
CA LEU A 238 -12.27 11.30 1.99
C LEU A 238 -13.61 12.03 2.07
N TRP A 239 -14.12 12.52 0.94
CA TRP A 239 -15.36 13.29 0.90
C TRP A 239 -16.61 12.41 0.97
N ARG A 240 -16.69 11.30 0.25
CA ARG A 240 -17.79 10.34 0.34
C ARG A 240 -17.96 9.81 1.77
N MET A 241 -16.86 9.64 2.49
CA MET A 241 -16.88 9.22 3.89
C MET A 241 -17.24 10.36 4.83
N ALA A 242 -17.05 11.62 4.42
CA ALA A 242 -17.43 12.82 5.15
C ALA A 242 -18.96 13.02 5.25
N GLY A 243 -19.76 12.31 4.47
CA GLY A 243 -21.23 12.26 4.64
C GLY A 243 -21.69 11.69 5.98
N LYS A 244 -20.74 11.26 6.84
CA LYS A 244 -20.99 10.98 8.28
C LYS A 244 -20.32 12.08 9.10
N PRO A 245 -21.04 12.74 10.04
CA PRO A 245 -20.53 13.92 10.79
C PRO A 245 -19.13 13.72 11.39
N GLU A 246 -18.90 12.56 12.01
CA GLU A 246 -17.62 12.19 12.66
C GLU A 246 -16.42 12.13 11.69
N ARG A 247 -16.67 11.96 10.39
CA ARG A 247 -15.64 11.85 9.34
C ARG A 247 -15.44 13.13 8.56
N SER A 248 -16.45 14.00 8.51
CA SER A 248 -16.28 15.36 7.98
C SER A 248 -15.37 16.18 8.87
N GLU A 249 -15.47 16.01 10.20
CA GLU A 249 -14.57 16.64 11.15
C GLU A 249 -13.13 16.14 10.97
N LEU A 250 -12.90 14.83 10.77
CA LEU A 250 -11.58 14.28 10.48
C LEU A 250 -11.01 14.82 9.16
N ALA A 251 -11.82 14.87 8.10
CA ALA A 251 -11.38 15.42 6.81
C ALA A 251 -10.98 16.88 6.93
N ALA A 252 -11.79 17.70 7.61
CA ALA A 252 -11.50 19.10 7.86
C ALA A 252 -10.25 19.30 8.71
N GLU A 253 -10.06 18.47 9.73
CA GLU A 253 -8.87 18.54 10.59
C GLU A 253 -7.59 18.16 9.83
N LEU A 254 -7.62 17.10 9.03
CA LEU A 254 -6.48 16.70 8.19
C LEU A 254 -6.10 17.77 7.17
N ALA A 255 -7.10 18.39 6.54
CA ALA A 255 -6.90 19.52 5.64
C ALA A 255 -6.28 20.72 6.37
N ARG A 256 -6.84 21.08 7.53
CA ARG A 256 -6.37 22.22 8.35
C ARG A 256 -4.90 22.05 8.77
N ARG A 257 -4.48 20.86 9.18
CA ARG A 257 -3.08 20.56 9.55
C ARG A 257 -2.11 20.69 8.38
N LYS A 258 -2.61 20.59 7.16
CA LYS A 258 -1.85 20.83 5.91
C LYS A 258 -1.96 22.28 5.42
N GLY A 259 -2.51 23.19 6.24
CA GLY A 259 -2.74 24.57 5.83
C GLY A 259 -3.81 24.70 4.75
N LEU A 260 -4.71 23.73 4.66
CA LEU A 260 -5.85 23.70 3.76
C LEU A 260 -7.13 23.89 4.58
N THR A 261 -8.11 24.52 3.98
CA THR A 261 -9.46 24.66 4.58
C THR A 261 -10.48 23.94 3.71
N ILE A 262 -11.53 23.45 4.33
CA ILE A 262 -12.75 23.01 3.64
C ILE A 262 -13.82 24.02 4.03
N ASP A 263 -13.83 25.14 3.30
CA ASP A 263 -14.90 26.12 3.33
C ASP A 263 -16.06 25.70 2.43
N ASP A 264 -17.11 26.53 2.36
CA ASP A 264 -18.31 26.20 1.56
C ASP A 264 -17.99 26.01 0.07
N ASP A 265 -17.04 26.80 -0.48
CA ASP A 265 -16.61 26.68 -1.89
C ASP A 265 -15.86 25.35 -2.14
N VAL A 266 -14.92 25.00 -1.28
CA VAL A 266 -14.20 23.71 -1.37
C VAL A 266 -15.17 22.55 -1.17
N ALA A 267 -16.12 22.66 -0.26
CA ALA A 267 -17.13 21.63 0.00
C ALA A 267 -18.05 21.43 -1.21
N GLU A 268 -18.45 22.50 -1.90
CA GLU A 268 -19.25 22.43 -3.14
C GLU A 268 -18.45 21.73 -4.25
N ARG A 269 -17.18 22.10 -4.45
CA ARG A 269 -16.29 21.48 -5.45
C ARG A 269 -16.05 19.99 -5.16
N LEU A 270 -15.80 19.62 -3.91
CA LEU A 270 -15.65 18.23 -3.49
C LEU A 270 -16.94 17.42 -3.70
N SER A 271 -18.09 18.02 -3.47
CA SER A 271 -19.39 17.38 -3.72
C SER A 271 -19.63 17.15 -5.20
N GLY A 272 -19.34 18.13 -6.06
CA GLY A 272 -19.42 18.00 -7.52
C GLY A 272 -18.45 16.96 -8.05
N PHE A 273 -17.19 16.99 -7.60
CA PHE A 273 -16.18 15.99 -7.94
C PHE A 273 -16.65 14.56 -7.58
N THR A 274 -17.19 14.39 -6.38
CA THR A 274 -17.65 13.07 -5.88
C THR A 274 -18.86 12.56 -6.67
N ALA A 275 -19.75 13.46 -7.12
CA ALA A 275 -20.90 13.10 -7.94
C ALA A 275 -20.52 12.62 -9.35
N ASP A 276 -19.45 13.20 -9.92
CA ASP A 276 -18.96 12.86 -11.27
C ASP A 276 -17.89 11.74 -11.25
N TYR A 277 -17.40 11.33 -10.08
CA TYR A 277 -16.35 10.30 -9.94
C TYR A 277 -16.87 8.94 -10.42
N ASP A 278 -16.13 8.33 -11.34
CA ASP A 278 -16.46 7.00 -11.86
C ASP A 278 -15.53 5.93 -11.24
N GLU A 279 -16.06 5.14 -10.32
CA GLU A 279 -15.32 4.07 -9.65
C GLU A 279 -14.86 2.96 -10.62
N ALA A 280 -15.58 2.76 -11.74
CA ALA A 280 -15.22 1.76 -12.73
C ALA A 280 -14.05 2.20 -13.63
N LEU A 281 -13.83 3.52 -13.77
CA LEU A 281 -12.73 4.10 -14.55
C LEU A 281 -11.49 4.41 -13.72
N ALA A 282 -11.50 4.17 -12.40
CA ALA A 282 -10.34 4.35 -11.56
C ALA A 282 -9.14 3.57 -12.13
N PHE A 283 -7.99 4.23 -12.22
CA PHE A 283 -6.71 3.73 -12.75
C PHE A 283 -6.66 3.49 -14.28
N ASN A 284 -7.75 3.64 -15.01
CA ASN A 284 -7.81 3.20 -16.42
C ASN A 284 -7.62 4.31 -17.46
N SER A 285 -7.92 5.57 -17.15
CA SER A 285 -7.98 6.60 -18.18
C SER A 285 -7.56 8.00 -17.75
N LYS A 286 -7.07 8.16 -16.54
CA LYS A 286 -6.92 9.47 -15.89
C LYS A 286 -8.22 10.30 -15.87
N HIS A 287 -9.36 9.70 -16.16
CA HIS A 287 -10.66 10.40 -16.18
C HIS A 287 -10.91 11.11 -14.86
N ASN A 288 -10.79 10.38 -13.76
CA ASN A 288 -11.01 10.91 -12.41
C ASN A 288 -9.91 11.90 -11.99
N VAL A 289 -8.69 11.78 -12.52
CA VAL A 289 -7.61 12.75 -12.29
C VAL A 289 -7.94 14.09 -12.96
N HIS A 290 -8.44 14.06 -14.20
CA HIS A 290 -8.89 15.28 -14.89
C HIS A 290 -10.12 15.93 -14.24
N LEU A 291 -10.93 15.18 -13.48
CA LEU A 291 -11.98 15.78 -12.66
C LEU A 291 -11.42 16.66 -11.54
N LEU A 292 -10.25 16.32 -10.95
CA LEU A 292 -9.59 17.19 -9.98
C LEU A 292 -9.26 18.56 -10.60
N GLU A 293 -8.77 18.57 -11.85
CA GLU A 293 -8.53 19.82 -12.59
C GLU A 293 -9.83 20.57 -12.86
N ARG A 294 -10.84 19.88 -13.37
CA ARG A 294 -12.17 20.46 -13.69
C ARG A 294 -12.81 21.14 -12.48
N TYR A 295 -12.67 20.55 -11.31
CA TYR A 295 -13.20 21.09 -10.04
C TYR A 295 -12.19 21.97 -9.29
N GLY A 296 -11.02 22.28 -9.86
CA GLY A 296 -10.00 23.13 -9.25
C GLY A 296 -9.42 22.54 -7.95
N LEU A 297 -9.38 21.21 -7.85
CA LEU A 297 -8.92 20.48 -6.65
C LEU A 297 -7.51 19.90 -6.78
N THR A 298 -6.82 20.13 -7.90
CA THR A 298 -5.50 19.53 -8.19
C THR A 298 -4.46 19.90 -7.13
N ASP A 299 -4.29 21.20 -6.84
CA ASP A 299 -3.34 21.66 -5.82
C ASP A 299 -3.76 21.18 -4.42
N TRP A 300 -5.05 21.26 -4.12
CA TRP A 300 -5.60 20.79 -2.85
C TRP A 300 -5.30 19.31 -2.60
N ALA A 301 -5.59 18.44 -3.57
CA ALA A 301 -5.32 17.00 -3.49
C ALA A 301 -3.81 16.70 -3.43
N GLY A 302 -3.02 17.39 -4.25
CA GLY A 302 -1.58 17.28 -4.25
C GLY A 302 -0.97 17.58 -2.89
N ARG A 303 -1.31 18.72 -2.31
CA ARG A 303 -0.80 19.14 -0.98
C ARG A 303 -1.28 18.22 0.15
N LEU A 304 -2.48 17.66 0.04
CA LEU A 304 -3.01 16.77 1.09
C LEU A 304 -2.36 15.38 1.05
N PHE A 305 -2.26 14.77 -0.14
CA PHE A 305 -1.90 13.36 -0.25
C PHE A 305 -0.43 13.08 -0.58
N TYR A 306 0.33 14.07 -1.06
CA TYR A 306 1.73 13.90 -1.41
C TYR A 306 2.68 14.58 -0.42
N LYS A 307 3.85 14.00 -0.26
CA LYS A 307 5.02 14.66 0.32
C LYS A 307 5.83 15.21 -0.84
N SER A 308 5.90 16.53 -1.01
CA SER A 308 6.53 17.12 -2.18
C SER A 308 7.35 18.36 -1.82
N GLY A 309 8.36 18.63 -2.62
CA GLY A 309 9.29 19.75 -2.49
C GLY A 309 10.74 19.35 -2.62
N PRO A 310 11.68 20.25 -2.28
CA PRO A 310 13.11 19.96 -2.18
C PRO A 310 13.38 18.78 -1.23
N LEU A 311 14.48 18.07 -1.44
CA LEU A 311 14.83 16.87 -0.68
C LEU A 311 14.71 17.08 0.84
N GLU A 312 15.28 18.16 1.37
CA GLU A 312 15.24 18.46 2.81
C GLU A 312 13.79 18.60 3.34
N GLN A 313 12.93 19.22 2.56
CA GLN A 313 11.51 19.38 2.92
C GLN A 313 10.79 18.04 2.90
N VAL A 314 11.02 17.19 1.89
CA VAL A 314 10.43 15.86 1.83
C VAL A 314 10.94 14.98 2.96
N VAL A 315 12.24 15.05 3.29
CA VAL A 315 12.84 14.37 4.46
C VAL A 315 12.13 14.78 5.76
N ALA A 316 11.92 16.08 5.97
CA ALA A 316 11.21 16.58 7.16
C ALA A 316 9.77 16.05 7.21
N GLN A 317 9.03 16.13 6.10
CA GLN A 317 7.64 15.64 6.01
C GLN A 317 7.51 14.13 6.23
N VAL A 318 8.46 13.33 5.74
CA VAL A 318 8.47 11.87 5.99
C VAL A 318 8.94 11.58 7.41
N GLY A 319 9.85 12.39 7.95
CA GLY A 319 10.30 12.33 9.34
C GLY A 319 9.16 12.43 10.35
N GLU A 320 8.12 13.24 10.07
CA GLU A 320 6.91 13.30 10.89
C GLU A 320 6.17 11.95 10.95
N LEU A 321 6.12 11.21 9.83
CA LEU A 321 5.53 9.87 9.79
C LEU A 321 6.37 8.87 10.58
N VAL A 322 7.70 9.00 10.49
CA VAL A 322 8.63 8.14 11.27
C VAL A 322 8.48 8.41 12.76
N ALA A 323 8.35 9.67 13.17
CA ALA A 323 8.10 10.03 14.58
C ALA A 323 6.79 9.46 15.12
N ALA A 324 5.77 9.30 14.25
CA ALA A 324 4.50 8.63 14.59
C ALA A 324 4.60 7.09 14.59
N GLY A 325 5.75 6.52 14.20
CA GLY A 325 6.03 5.08 14.24
C GLY A 325 5.99 4.35 12.89
N ALA A 326 5.95 5.06 11.77
CA ALA A 326 6.09 4.43 10.44
C ALA A 326 7.58 4.18 10.15
N THR A 327 7.96 2.92 9.97
CA THR A 327 9.34 2.53 9.69
C THR A 327 9.53 1.85 8.35
N ASN A 328 8.45 1.41 7.69
CA ASN A 328 8.53 0.72 6.40
C ASN A 328 7.62 1.41 5.39
N PHE A 329 8.18 1.75 4.24
CA PHE A 329 7.51 2.53 3.22
C PHE A 329 7.51 1.84 1.86
N LEU A 330 6.37 1.85 1.18
CA LEU A 330 6.22 1.43 -0.21
C LEU A 330 6.03 2.65 -1.09
N VAL A 331 6.93 2.86 -2.02
CA VAL A 331 6.89 3.99 -2.96
C VAL A 331 6.37 3.49 -4.30
N PRO A 332 5.22 3.96 -4.78
CA PRO A 332 4.66 3.53 -6.04
C PRO A 332 5.31 4.24 -7.22
N PHE A 333 5.62 3.47 -8.25
CA PHE A 333 6.01 3.97 -9.58
C PHE A 333 4.88 3.74 -10.58
N MET A 334 4.27 4.82 -11.01
CA MET A 334 3.13 4.74 -11.93
C MET A 334 3.50 5.19 -13.35
N VAL A 335 4.38 6.18 -13.52
CA VAL A 335 4.70 6.76 -14.86
C VAL A 335 6.06 7.44 -14.83
N GLY A 336 6.80 7.42 -15.95
CA GLY A 336 8.02 8.19 -16.16
C GLY A 336 9.31 7.38 -16.14
N ASP A 337 10.44 8.05 -15.98
CA ASP A 337 11.75 7.41 -15.84
C ASP A 337 11.85 6.71 -14.49
N THR A 338 11.57 5.42 -14.49
CA THR A 338 11.54 4.59 -13.29
C THR A 338 12.92 4.40 -12.67
N THR A 339 14.01 4.50 -13.45
CA THR A 339 15.38 4.42 -12.95
C THR A 339 15.72 5.67 -12.13
N LYS A 340 15.42 6.85 -12.66
CA LYS A 340 15.57 8.11 -11.92
C LYS A 340 14.74 8.12 -10.64
N GLY A 341 13.52 7.59 -10.68
CA GLY A 341 12.65 7.45 -9.51
C GLY A 341 13.25 6.55 -8.43
N VAL A 342 13.93 5.46 -8.81
CA VAL A 342 14.65 4.59 -7.87
C VAL A 342 15.76 5.36 -7.18
N ASP A 343 16.59 6.10 -7.95
CA ASP A 343 17.71 6.87 -7.40
C ASP A 343 17.24 7.97 -6.43
N GLN A 344 16.22 8.73 -6.80
CA GLN A 344 15.63 9.77 -5.94
C GLN A 344 15.02 9.18 -4.65
N THR A 345 14.41 8.02 -4.74
CA THR A 345 13.89 7.33 -3.56
C THR A 345 15.02 6.85 -2.66
N ALA A 346 16.06 6.26 -3.21
CA ALA A 346 17.23 5.82 -2.45
C ALA A 346 17.93 6.99 -1.74
N GLU A 347 18.06 8.14 -2.42
CA GLU A 347 18.60 9.38 -1.84
C GLU A 347 17.72 9.88 -0.68
N LEU A 348 16.40 9.93 -0.87
CA LEU A 348 15.44 10.32 0.18
C LEU A 348 15.60 9.44 1.45
N PHE A 349 15.61 8.11 1.29
CA PHE A 349 15.71 7.22 2.44
C PHE A 349 17.10 7.21 3.07
N THR A 350 18.15 7.48 2.32
CA THR A 350 19.51 7.69 2.84
C THR A 350 19.55 8.96 3.72
N ALA A 351 19.04 10.07 3.22
CA ALA A 351 18.95 11.33 3.97
C ALA A 351 18.06 11.20 5.23
N LEU A 352 16.93 10.49 5.12
CA LEU A 352 16.03 10.25 6.24
C LEU A 352 16.69 9.41 7.36
N ARG A 353 17.43 8.37 7.00
CA ARG A 353 18.19 7.55 7.96
C ARG A 353 19.30 8.38 8.65
N ALA A 354 20.00 9.23 7.89
CA ALA A 354 21.03 10.12 8.43
C ALA A 354 20.43 11.16 9.40
N SER A 355 19.29 11.78 9.04
CA SER A 355 18.59 12.74 9.90
C SER A 355 18.15 12.10 11.23
N ARG A 356 17.62 10.87 11.18
CA ARG A 356 17.23 10.14 12.39
C ARG A 356 18.41 9.77 13.30
N ALA A 357 19.54 9.41 12.72
CA ALA A 357 20.74 9.07 13.49
C ALA A 357 21.40 10.30 14.16
N ALA A 358 21.06 11.50 13.71
CA ALA A 358 21.55 12.78 14.25
C ALA A 358 20.63 13.38 15.32
N ALA A 359 19.41 12.87 15.47
CA ALA A 359 18.41 13.33 16.44
C ALA A 359 18.48 12.53 17.76
#